data_d8f381b94ef23ebadf7334cf8b0dfc27
#
_entry.id   d8f381b94ef23ebadf7334cf8b0dfc27
#
_cell.length_a   1.000
_cell.length_b   1.000
_cell.length_c   1.000
_cell.angle_alpha   90.00
_cell.angle_beta   90.00
_cell.angle_gamma   90.00
#
_symmetry.space_group_name_H-M   'P 1'
#
loop_
_entity.id
_entity.type
_entity.pdbx_description
1 polymer ?
#
loop_
_entity_poly.entity_id
_entity_poly.type
_entity_poly.pdbx_seq_one_letter_code
_entity_poly.pdbx_strand_id
1 'polypeptide(L)'
;YIAQSQFDLAQIFGLSSNSVWPMIWQPFTYMFIHGDFFHVFMNMFVLWMFGSEMESIWGKKEFLKFYFITGIGSGLIWLVFNFSGNAVLIGASGAIYGILLAYGLMFPNRKVLIYFLFPVKVKYFVIFLGLMAFVSSLSYSGSNISHLTHLSGMMIGFVYMKSKWTIKRFSLLLNSYLASIKYKKSIKKEKQLANI
;
A
#
# COMPACT_ATOMS: atom_id res chain seq x y z
N TYR A 1 -15.81 -4.72 -31.19
CA TYR A 1 -14.40 -5.22 -31.26
C TYR A 1 -13.57 -4.76 -30.05
N ILE A 2 -13.49 -3.46 -29.75
CA ILE A 2 -12.68 -2.93 -28.62
C ILE A 2 -13.23 -3.41 -27.27
N ALA A 3 -14.54 -3.36 -27.05
CA ALA A 3 -15.17 -3.80 -25.80
C ALA A 3 -15.00 -5.31 -25.56
N GLN A 4 -15.04 -6.11 -26.60
CA GLN A 4 -14.90 -7.56 -26.53
C GLN A 4 -13.46 -7.97 -26.21
N SER A 5 -12.46 -7.27 -26.80
CA SER A 5 -11.05 -7.50 -26.49
C SER A 5 -10.67 -7.10 -25.06
N GLN A 6 -11.28 -6.06 -24.49
CA GLN A 6 -11.08 -5.68 -23.09
C GLN A 6 -11.70 -6.70 -22.12
N PHE A 7 -12.85 -7.27 -22.47
CA PHE A 7 -13.46 -8.34 -21.68
C PHE A 7 -12.56 -9.58 -21.64
N ASP A 8 -11.98 -9.97 -22.76
CA ASP A 8 -11.06 -11.11 -22.86
C ASP A 8 -9.79 -10.88 -22.01
N LEU A 9 -9.21 -9.69 -22.05
CA LEU A 9 -8.04 -9.34 -21.23
C LEU A 9 -8.33 -9.36 -19.74
N ALA A 10 -9.50 -8.88 -19.33
CA ALA A 10 -9.91 -8.92 -17.92
C ALA A 10 -10.09 -10.36 -17.42
N GLN A 11 -10.57 -11.28 -18.24
CA GLN A 11 -10.70 -12.70 -17.89
C GLN A 11 -9.34 -13.40 -17.73
N ILE A 12 -8.35 -13.04 -18.54
CA ILE A 12 -7.03 -13.68 -18.53
C ILE A 12 -6.14 -13.08 -17.42
N PHE A 13 -6.13 -11.76 -17.29
CA PHE A 13 -5.19 -11.03 -16.43
C PHE A 13 -5.81 -10.41 -15.18
N GLY A 14 -7.14 -10.25 -15.12
CA GLY A 14 -7.86 -9.84 -13.90
C GLY A 14 -7.88 -10.98 -12.88
N LEU A 15 -8.04 -10.64 -11.61
CA LEU A 15 -8.06 -11.62 -10.53
C LEU A 15 -9.48 -12.17 -10.34
N SER A 16 -9.67 -13.47 -10.52
CA SER A 16 -10.94 -14.17 -10.32
C SER A 16 -10.73 -15.48 -9.57
N SER A 17 -11.62 -15.78 -8.63
CA SER A 17 -11.62 -17.06 -7.90
C SER A 17 -11.82 -18.27 -8.80
N ASN A 18 -12.53 -18.10 -9.92
CA ASN A 18 -12.84 -19.18 -10.86
C ASN A 18 -11.65 -19.51 -11.78
N SER A 19 -10.69 -18.62 -11.97
CA SER A 19 -9.61 -18.79 -12.94
C SER A 19 -8.22 -18.59 -12.35
N VAL A 20 -8.08 -18.13 -11.09
CA VAL A 20 -6.76 -17.98 -10.45
C VAL A 20 -5.94 -19.27 -10.43
N TRP A 21 -6.60 -20.39 -10.48
CA TRP A 21 -5.99 -21.67 -10.76
C TRP A 21 -6.53 -22.23 -12.09
N PRO A 22 -5.66 -22.44 -13.11
CA PRO A 22 -4.19 -22.42 -13.10
C PRO A 22 -3.54 -21.06 -13.39
N MET A 23 -4.29 -19.96 -13.51
CA MET A 23 -3.78 -18.63 -13.88
C MET A 23 -3.12 -17.91 -12.70
N ILE A 24 -2.06 -18.50 -12.15
CA ILE A 24 -1.36 -18.03 -10.93
C ILE A 24 -0.72 -16.64 -11.04
N TRP A 25 -0.67 -16.04 -12.23
CA TRP A 25 -0.21 -14.67 -12.46
C TRP A 25 -1.26 -13.61 -12.08
N GLN A 26 -2.55 -13.97 -12.01
CA GLN A 26 -3.64 -13.03 -11.78
C GLN A 26 -3.49 -12.16 -10.51
N PRO A 27 -2.99 -12.65 -9.35
CA PRO A 27 -2.74 -11.81 -8.18
C PRO A 27 -1.75 -10.66 -8.41
N PHE A 28 -0.96 -10.73 -9.46
CA PHE A 28 -0.03 -9.67 -9.87
C PHE A 28 -0.59 -8.86 -11.04
N THR A 29 -1.12 -9.53 -12.07
CA THR A 29 -1.48 -8.88 -13.33
C THR A 29 -2.74 -8.03 -13.26
N TYR A 30 -3.67 -8.34 -12.34
CA TYR A 30 -4.91 -7.59 -12.17
C TYR A 30 -4.68 -6.09 -11.91
N MET A 31 -3.54 -5.74 -11.28
CA MET A 31 -3.15 -4.36 -10.98
C MET A 31 -2.90 -3.51 -12.23
N PHE A 32 -2.69 -4.14 -13.38
CA PHE A 32 -2.36 -3.47 -14.66
C PHE A 32 -3.54 -3.41 -15.61
N ILE A 33 -4.65 -4.07 -15.28
CA ILE A 33 -5.88 -4.06 -16.08
C ILE A 33 -6.85 -3.05 -15.50
N HIS A 34 -7.50 -2.26 -16.37
CA HIS A 34 -8.48 -1.25 -15.96
C HIS A 34 -9.73 -1.35 -16.86
N GLY A 35 -10.90 -1.06 -16.28
CA GLY A 35 -12.19 -1.23 -16.94
C GLY A 35 -12.48 -0.18 -18.02
N ASP A 36 -11.98 1.05 -17.82
CA ASP A 36 -12.21 2.16 -18.73
C ASP A 36 -11.09 3.21 -18.63
N PHE A 37 -11.13 4.21 -19.52
CA PHE A 37 -10.14 5.28 -19.59
C PHE A 37 -10.09 6.10 -18.28
N PHE A 38 -11.25 6.42 -17.69
CA PHE A 38 -11.29 7.23 -16.48
C PHE A 38 -10.71 6.48 -15.29
N HIS A 39 -10.95 5.16 -15.22
CA HIS A 39 -10.38 4.29 -14.18
C HIS A 39 -8.84 4.26 -14.25
N VAL A 40 -8.24 4.05 -15.44
CA VAL A 40 -6.77 4.09 -15.57
C VAL A 40 -6.23 5.48 -15.33
N PHE A 41 -6.89 6.52 -15.86
CA PHE A 41 -6.47 7.91 -15.68
C PHE A 41 -6.40 8.28 -14.19
N MET A 42 -7.45 8.02 -13.43
CA MET A 42 -7.50 8.35 -12.00
C MET A 42 -6.46 7.55 -11.18
N ASN A 43 -6.28 6.26 -11.48
CA ASN A 43 -5.24 5.48 -10.82
C ASN A 43 -3.84 6.05 -11.12
N MET A 44 -3.52 6.33 -12.36
CA MET A 44 -2.21 6.87 -12.75
C MET A 44 -2.01 8.29 -12.24
N PHE A 45 -3.04 9.14 -12.22
CA PHE A 45 -2.97 10.49 -11.68
C PHE A 45 -2.65 10.49 -10.18
N VAL A 46 -3.35 9.68 -9.39
CA VAL A 46 -3.10 9.57 -7.96
C VAL A 46 -1.74 8.92 -7.68
N LEU A 47 -1.37 7.90 -8.43
CA LEU A 47 -0.06 7.26 -8.34
C LEU A 47 1.06 8.25 -8.68
N TRP A 48 0.89 9.04 -9.72
CA TRP A 48 1.85 10.10 -10.08
C TRP A 48 1.95 11.15 -8.99
N MET A 49 0.83 11.66 -8.49
CA MET A 49 0.80 12.78 -7.53
C MET A 49 1.40 12.39 -6.16
N PHE A 50 1.05 11.23 -5.62
CA PHE A 50 1.50 10.78 -4.30
C PHE A 50 2.65 9.78 -4.39
N GLY A 51 2.62 8.89 -5.37
CA GLY A 51 3.61 7.83 -5.53
C GLY A 51 4.98 8.36 -5.92
N SER A 52 5.08 9.35 -6.83
CA SER A 52 6.37 9.91 -7.23
C SER A 52 7.10 10.59 -6.06
N GLU A 53 6.37 11.26 -5.17
CA GLU A 53 6.97 11.84 -3.97
C GLU A 53 7.41 10.75 -2.98
N MET A 54 6.58 9.71 -2.78
CA MET A 54 6.95 8.59 -1.92
C MET A 54 8.17 7.85 -2.47
N GLU A 55 8.26 7.67 -3.79
CA GLU A 55 9.42 7.07 -4.45
C GLU A 55 10.69 7.91 -4.25
N SER A 56 10.59 9.25 -4.36
CA SER A 56 11.73 10.13 -4.15
C SER A 56 12.27 10.07 -2.72
N ILE A 57 11.40 9.84 -1.72
CA ILE A 57 11.77 9.78 -0.30
C ILE A 57 12.30 8.39 0.09
N TRP A 58 11.66 7.33 -0.37
CA TRP A 58 12.02 5.95 0.01
C TRP A 58 13.07 5.33 -0.90
N GLY A 59 13.23 5.86 -2.11
CA GLY A 59 13.96 5.25 -3.20
C GLY A 59 13.14 4.17 -3.91
N LYS A 60 13.47 3.96 -5.19
CA LYS A 60 12.74 3.08 -6.12
C LYS A 60 12.48 1.68 -5.57
N LYS A 61 13.49 1.04 -4.96
CA LYS A 61 13.37 -0.35 -4.47
C LYS A 61 12.33 -0.49 -3.37
N GLU A 62 12.36 0.40 -2.38
CA GLU A 62 11.44 0.35 -1.25
C GLU A 62 10.01 0.74 -1.68
N PHE A 63 9.88 1.74 -2.56
CA PHE A 63 8.60 2.14 -3.13
C PHE A 63 7.94 1.00 -3.91
N LEU A 64 8.65 0.35 -4.83
CA LEU A 64 8.12 -0.78 -5.59
C LEU A 64 7.77 -1.96 -4.69
N LYS A 65 8.60 -2.26 -3.69
CA LYS A 65 8.31 -3.30 -2.70
C LYS A 65 7.00 -3.01 -1.97
N PHE A 66 6.80 -1.79 -1.50
CA PHE A 66 5.58 -1.37 -0.83
C PHE A 66 4.37 -1.48 -1.76
N TYR A 67 4.48 -0.95 -2.98
CA TYR A 67 3.44 -0.96 -4.01
C TYR A 67 2.95 -2.39 -4.30
N PHE A 68 3.87 -3.31 -4.56
CA PHE A 68 3.51 -4.70 -4.86
C PHE A 68 3.00 -5.47 -3.63
N ILE A 69 3.55 -5.25 -2.45
CA ILE A 69 3.04 -5.89 -1.24
C ILE A 69 1.60 -5.44 -0.94
N THR A 70 1.31 -4.16 -1.03
CA THR A 70 -0.04 -3.63 -0.79
C THR A 70 -1.01 -4.04 -1.88
N GLY A 71 -0.60 -4.02 -3.15
CA GLY A 71 -1.41 -4.43 -4.28
C GLY A 71 -1.71 -5.93 -4.27
N ILE A 72 -0.68 -6.77 -4.31
CA ILE A 72 -0.87 -8.23 -4.31
C ILE A 72 -1.62 -8.67 -3.06
N GLY A 73 -1.24 -8.16 -1.89
CA GLY A 73 -1.88 -8.50 -0.63
C GLY A 73 -3.36 -8.12 -0.60
N SER A 74 -3.74 -6.95 -1.13
CA SER A 74 -5.15 -6.56 -1.20
C SER A 74 -5.95 -7.44 -2.15
N GLY A 75 -5.36 -7.86 -3.28
CA GLY A 75 -5.97 -8.84 -4.19
C GLY A 75 -6.17 -10.21 -3.54
N LEU A 76 -5.18 -10.68 -2.77
CA LEU A 76 -5.30 -11.95 -2.05
C LEU A 76 -6.37 -11.91 -0.96
N ILE A 77 -6.49 -10.82 -0.20
CA ILE A 77 -7.58 -10.64 0.77
C ILE A 77 -8.92 -10.64 0.03
N TRP A 78 -9.03 -9.90 -1.07
CA TRP A 78 -10.24 -9.90 -1.89
C TRP A 78 -10.62 -11.32 -2.34
N LEU A 79 -9.65 -12.12 -2.81
CA LEU A 79 -9.86 -13.49 -3.27
C LEU A 79 -10.46 -14.38 -2.18
N VAL A 80 -9.98 -14.25 -0.93
CA VAL A 80 -10.51 -15.01 0.22
C VAL A 80 -12.00 -14.70 0.47
N PHE A 81 -12.39 -13.43 0.37
CA PHE A 81 -13.78 -13.01 0.60
C PHE A 81 -14.71 -13.23 -0.60
N ASN A 82 -14.16 -13.50 -1.78
CA ASN A 82 -14.91 -13.68 -3.02
C ASN A 82 -14.70 -15.07 -3.65
N PHE A 83 -14.35 -16.06 -2.84
CA PHE A 83 -14.00 -17.41 -3.31
C PHE A 83 -15.09 -18.10 -4.12
N SER A 84 -16.38 -17.80 -3.88
CA SER A 84 -17.52 -18.38 -4.60
C SER A 84 -18.17 -17.44 -5.61
N GLY A 85 -17.54 -16.28 -5.90
CA GLY A 85 -18.11 -15.25 -6.76
C GLY A 85 -17.62 -15.34 -8.21
N ASN A 86 -18.47 -14.84 -9.14
CA ASN A 86 -18.11 -14.71 -10.57
C ASN A 86 -17.45 -13.35 -10.89
N ALA A 87 -17.11 -12.57 -9.88
CA ALA A 87 -16.53 -11.26 -10.07
C ALA A 87 -15.05 -11.36 -10.50
N VAL A 88 -14.63 -10.37 -11.27
CA VAL A 88 -13.23 -10.18 -11.67
C VAL A 88 -12.74 -8.87 -11.10
N LEU A 89 -11.67 -8.93 -10.29
CA LEU A 89 -11.01 -7.75 -9.77
C LEU A 89 -9.98 -7.24 -10.77
N ILE A 90 -9.99 -5.93 -11.02
CA ILE A 90 -9.04 -5.21 -11.88
C ILE A 90 -8.69 -3.86 -11.26
N GLY A 91 -7.51 -3.34 -11.55
CA GLY A 91 -7.06 -2.00 -11.16
C GLY A 91 -5.97 -1.98 -10.09
N ALA A 92 -5.16 -0.92 -10.14
CA ALA A 92 -4.05 -0.67 -9.21
C ALA A 92 -4.51 -0.08 -7.86
N SER A 93 -5.81 0.17 -7.70
CA SER A 93 -6.34 1.00 -6.61
C SER A 93 -6.05 0.45 -5.21
N GLY A 94 -5.96 -0.87 -5.03
CA GLY A 94 -5.54 -1.46 -3.75
C GLY A 94 -4.16 -0.97 -3.30
N ALA A 95 -3.18 -0.98 -4.21
CA ALA A 95 -1.85 -0.44 -3.95
C ALA A 95 -1.87 1.08 -3.72
N ILE A 96 -2.66 1.80 -4.51
CA ILE A 96 -2.80 3.26 -4.43
C ILE A 96 -3.39 3.69 -3.07
N TYR A 97 -4.40 2.99 -2.56
CA TYR A 97 -4.94 3.26 -1.22
C TYR A 97 -3.90 2.99 -0.13
N GLY A 98 -3.04 1.99 -0.30
CA GLY A 98 -1.88 1.77 0.55
C GLY A 98 -0.91 2.96 0.54
N ILE A 99 -0.58 3.49 -0.65
CA ILE A 99 0.28 4.68 -0.82
C ILE A 99 -0.36 5.91 -0.17
N LEU A 100 -1.66 6.16 -0.38
CA LEU A 100 -2.39 7.26 0.22
C LEU A 100 -2.35 7.21 1.74
N LEU A 101 -2.53 6.02 2.32
CA LEU A 101 -2.40 5.85 3.76
C LEU A 101 -0.97 6.14 4.24
N ALA A 102 0.04 5.58 3.59
CA ALA A 102 1.44 5.81 3.96
C ALA A 102 1.80 7.30 3.88
N TYR A 103 1.35 7.99 2.82
CA TYR A 103 1.52 9.42 2.65
C TYR A 103 0.83 10.21 3.78
N GLY A 104 -0.41 9.83 4.13
CA GLY A 104 -1.16 10.44 5.23
C GLY A 104 -0.51 10.27 6.60
N LEU A 105 0.14 9.12 6.84
CA LEU A 105 0.90 8.85 8.06
C LEU A 105 2.20 9.65 8.12
N MET A 106 2.87 9.85 6.99
CA MET A 106 4.14 10.60 6.92
C MET A 106 3.92 12.11 6.92
N PHE A 107 2.88 12.60 6.25
CA PHE A 107 2.62 14.04 6.05
C PHE A 107 1.21 14.46 6.48
N PRO A 108 0.79 14.20 7.73
CA PRO A 108 -0.61 14.33 8.15
C PRO A 108 -1.16 15.76 8.05
N ASN A 109 -0.30 16.76 8.19
CA ASN A 109 -0.70 18.18 8.18
C ASN A 109 -0.46 18.88 6.83
N ARG A 110 0.12 18.19 5.84
CA ARG A 110 0.25 18.71 4.49
C ARG A 110 -1.15 18.91 3.88
N LYS A 111 -1.31 19.93 3.05
CA LYS A 111 -2.58 20.21 2.36
C LYS A 111 -2.53 19.67 0.94
N VAL A 112 -3.61 19.01 0.53
CA VAL A 112 -3.91 18.65 -0.86
C VAL A 112 -5.10 19.45 -1.32
N LEU A 113 -5.10 19.89 -2.58
CA LEU A 113 -6.20 20.63 -3.18
C LEU A 113 -7.22 19.64 -3.77
N ILE A 114 -8.38 19.53 -3.13
CA ILE A 114 -9.49 18.76 -3.69
C ILE A 114 -10.14 19.62 -4.78
N TYR A 115 -10.33 19.03 -5.97
CA TYR A 115 -10.81 19.76 -7.16
C TYR A 115 -10.03 21.03 -7.48
N PHE A 116 -8.72 21.08 -7.11
CA PHE A 116 -7.85 22.25 -7.27
C PHE A 116 -8.31 23.52 -6.52
N LEU A 117 -9.34 23.43 -5.69
CA LEU A 117 -9.98 24.57 -5.03
C LEU A 117 -9.88 24.50 -3.50
N PHE A 118 -10.12 23.35 -2.91
CA PHE A 118 -10.27 23.23 -1.46
C PHE A 118 -9.04 22.60 -0.81
N PRO A 119 -8.24 23.37 -0.02
CA PRO A 119 -7.08 22.86 0.69
C PRO A 119 -7.52 22.04 1.90
N VAL A 120 -7.38 20.72 1.84
CA VAL A 120 -7.70 19.77 2.92
C VAL A 120 -6.41 19.13 3.44
N LYS A 121 -6.26 19.00 4.76
CA LYS A 121 -5.12 18.28 5.32
C LYS A 121 -5.21 16.81 4.93
N VAL A 122 -4.06 16.23 4.52
CA VAL A 122 -3.96 14.85 4.02
C VAL A 122 -4.57 13.85 4.99
N LYS A 123 -4.35 13.99 6.29
CA LYS A 123 -4.94 13.09 7.29
C LYS A 123 -6.47 13.00 7.21
N TYR A 124 -7.16 14.12 7.00
CA TYR A 124 -8.62 14.13 6.87
C TYR A 124 -9.07 13.54 5.54
N PHE A 125 -8.33 13.82 4.48
CA PHE A 125 -8.58 13.24 3.16
C PHE A 125 -8.46 11.71 3.19
N VAL A 126 -7.39 11.18 3.77
CA VAL A 126 -7.14 9.73 3.88
C VAL A 126 -8.16 9.04 4.80
N ILE A 127 -8.51 9.67 5.95
CA ILE A 127 -9.57 9.15 6.83
C ILE A 127 -10.91 9.11 6.10
N PHE A 128 -11.26 10.15 5.36
CA PHE A 128 -12.49 10.20 4.56
C PHE A 128 -12.54 9.07 3.53
N LEU A 129 -11.46 8.87 2.77
CA LEU A 129 -11.38 7.78 1.79
C LEU A 129 -11.49 6.39 2.46
N GLY A 130 -10.85 6.19 3.60
CA GLY A 130 -10.96 4.95 4.38
C GLY A 130 -12.37 4.70 4.89
N LEU A 131 -13.04 5.73 5.42
CA LEU A 131 -14.44 5.63 5.86
C LEU A 131 -15.37 5.36 4.69
N MET A 132 -15.20 6.02 3.56
CA MET A 132 -15.97 5.75 2.35
C MET A 132 -15.81 4.31 1.87
N ALA A 133 -14.56 3.82 1.80
CA ALA A 133 -14.29 2.43 1.45
C ALA A 133 -14.93 1.45 2.44
N PHE A 134 -14.86 1.75 3.75
CA PHE A 134 -15.47 0.92 4.79
C PHE A 134 -16.98 0.89 4.69
N VAL A 135 -17.65 2.04 4.65
CA VAL A 135 -19.13 2.13 4.55
C VAL A 135 -19.60 1.47 3.26
N SER A 136 -18.93 1.72 2.14
CA SER A 136 -19.28 1.11 0.85
C SER A 136 -19.05 -0.40 0.84
N SER A 137 -18.10 -0.93 1.60
CA SER A 137 -17.89 -2.38 1.74
C SER A 137 -19.00 -3.08 2.51
N LEU A 138 -19.79 -2.35 3.32
CA LEU A 138 -20.94 -2.89 4.05
C LEU A 138 -22.24 -2.86 3.24
N SER A 139 -22.27 -2.12 2.14
CA SER A 139 -23.47 -1.99 1.30
C SER A 139 -23.64 -3.21 0.39
N TYR A 140 -24.86 -3.71 0.21
CA TYR A 140 -25.16 -4.98 -0.50
C TYR A 140 -25.20 -4.84 -2.04
N SER A 141 -24.44 -3.91 -2.64
CA SER A 141 -24.40 -3.70 -4.09
C SER A 141 -23.17 -4.38 -4.72
N GLY A 142 -23.26 -4.84 -5.96
CA GLY A 142 -22.20 -5.57 -6.65
C GLY A 142 -20.85 -4.83 -6.79
N SER A 143 -20.80 -3.53 -6.43
CA SER A 143 -19.58 -2.70 -6.38
C SER A 143 -18.76 -2.87 -5.08
N ASN A 144 -19.28 -3.61 -4.08
CA ASN A 144 -18.61 -3.80 -2.77
C ASN A 144 -17.24 -4.44 -2.87
N ILE A 145 -17.03 -5.15 -3.94
CA ILE A 145 -15.84 -5.95 -4.21
C ILE A 145 -14.58 -5.09 -4.28
N SER A 146 -14.64 -3.93 -4.93
CA SER A 146 -13.49 -3.02 -5.02
C SER A 146 -13.22 -2.26 -3.71
N HIS A 147 -14.26 -1.95 -2.93
CA HIS A 147 -14.12 -1.23 -1.66
C HIS A 147 -13.39 -2.05 -0.60
N LEU A 148 -13.61 -3.36 -0.56
CA LEU A 148 -12.85 -4.27 0.30
C LEU A 148 -11.35 -4.27 -0.08
N THR A 149 -11.03 -4.25 -1.37
CA THR A 149 -9.65 -4.19 -1.85
C THR A 149 -8.96 -2.89 -1.43
N HIS A 150 -9.66 -1.75 -1.52
CA HIS A 150 -9.15 -0.45 -1.06
C HIS A 150 -8.82 -0.47 0.43
N LEU A 151 -9.75 -0.95 1.25
CA LEU A 151 -9.56 -1.06 2.69
C LEU A 151 -8.43 -2.02 3.05
N SER A 152 -8.34 -3.15 2.37
CA SER A 152 -7.28 -4.13 2.54
C SER A 152 -5.91 -3.55 2.19
N GLY A 153 -5.82 -2.77 1.10
CA GLY A 153 -4.60 -2.06 0.72
C GLY A 153 -4.13 -1.07 1.78
N MET A 154 -5.06 -0.29 2.35
CA MET A 154 -4.77 0.60 3.48
C MET A 154 -4.30 -0.19 4.71
N MET A 155 -4.95 -1.28 5.04
CA MET A 155 -4.62 -2.09 6.23
C MET A 155 -3.22 -2.72 6.11
N ILE A 156 -2.90 -3.31 4.95
CA ILE A 156 -1.58 -3.87 4.67
C ILE A 156 -0.52 -2.76 4.70
N GLY A 157 -0.81 -1.62 4.08
CA GLY A 157 0.06 -0.44 4.11
C GLY A 157 0.35 0.03 5.53
N PHE A 158 -0.66 0.08 6.40
CA PHE A 158 -0.49 0.43 7.81
C PHE A 158 0.42 -0.55 8.56
N VAL A 159 0.17 -1.85 8.42
CA VAL A 159 0.97 -2.90 9.05
C VAL A 159 2.42 -2.83 8.57
N TYR A 160 2.64 -2.63 7.27
CA TYR A 160 3.97 -2.49 6.70
C TYR A 160 4.72 -1.28 7.27
N MET A 161 4.10 -0.11 7.29
CA MET A 161 4.68 1.11 7.84
C MET A 161 5.01 0.96 9.33
N LYS A 162 4.09 0.42 10.11
CA LYS A 162 4.28 0.19 11.55
C LYS A 162 5.41 -0.80 11.82
N SER A 163 5.52 -1.88 11.07
CA SER A 163 6.60 -2.86 11.21
C SER A 163 7.97 -2.24 10.91
N LYS A 164 8.08 -1.43 9.86
CA LYS A 164 9.30 -0.70 9.50
C LYS A 164 9.74 0.26 10.60
N TRP A 165 8.82 1.05 11.16
CA TRP A 165 9.12 1.97 12.27
C TRP A 165 9.56 1.22 13.52
N THR A 166 8.92 0.11 13.83
CA THR A 166 9.27 -0.73 14.98
C THR A 166 10.66 -1.33 14.82
N ILE A 167 10.96 -1.91 13.66
CA ILE A 167 12.28 -2.49 13.37
C ILE A 167 13.37 -1.41 13.44
N LYS A 168 13.15 -0.25 12.83
CA LYS A 168 14.10 0.87 12.89
C LYS A 168 14.34 1.33 14.32
N ARG A 169 13.28 1.49 15.12
CA ARG A 169 13.39 1.86 16.54
C ARG A 169 14.17 0.82 17.34
N PHE A 170 13.88 -0.46 17.15
CA PHE A 170 14.59 -1.55 17.81
C PHE A 170 16.08 -1.58 17.44
N SER A 171 16.42 -1.43 16.16
CA SER A 171 17.83 -1.40 15.72
C SER A 171 18.58 -0.21 16.31
N LEU A 172 17.97 0.97 16.43
CA LEU A 172 18.58 2.14 17.07
C LEU A 172 18.83 1.89 18.57
N LEU A 173 17.87 1.30 19.28
CA LEU A 173 18.03 0.94 20.69
C LEU A 173 19.14 -0.10 20.89
N LEU A 174 19.19 -1.12 20.06
CA LEU A 174 20.23 -2.13 20.09
C LEU A 174 21.63 -1.53 19.83
N ASN A 175 21.75 -0.68 18.82
CA ASN A 175 23.01 -0.02 18.49
C ASN A 175 23.48 0.90 19.61
N SER A 176 22.58 1.66 20.24
CA SER A 176 22.89 2.52 21.39
C SER A 176 23.35 1.69 22.61
N TYR A 177 22.70 0.56 22.85
CA TYR A 177 23.07 -0.37 23.92
C TYR A 177 24.46 -0.96 23.69
N LEU A 178 24.74 -1.45 22.48
CA LEU A 178 26.04 -2.01 22.10
C LEU A 178 27.15 -0.95 22.19
N ALA A 179 26.88 0.28 21.77
CA ALA A 179 27.81 1.42 21.90
C ALA A 179 28.12 1.71 23.38
N SER A 180 27.11 1.66 24.27
CA SER A 180 27.31 1.85 25.71
C SER A 180 28.20 0.78 26.35
N ILE A 181 28.05 -0.48 25.93
CA ILE A 181 28.92 -1.58 26.40
C ILE A 181 30.36 -1.37 25.93
N LYS A 182 30.55 -1.00 24.66
CA LYS A 182 31.88 -0.75 24.08
C LYS A 182 32.56 0.40 24.85
N TYR A 183 31.84 1.47 25.13
CA TYR A 183 32.34 2.61 25.88
C TYR A 183 32.74 2.23 27.31
N LYS A 184 31.90 1.47 28.03
CA LYS A 184 32.25 0.97 29.37
C LYS A 184 33.51 0.09 29.38
N LYS A 185 33.68 -0.76 28.35
CA LYS A 185 34.89 -1.59 28.19
C LYS A 185 36.13 -0.75 27.93
N SER A 186 36.07 0.32 27.10
CA SER A 186 37.19 1.20 26.84
C SER A 186 37.65 1.94 28.11
N ILE A 187 36.71 2.51 28.88
CA ILE A 187 37.03 3.17 30.17
C ILE A 187 37.69 2.19 31.15
N LYS A 188 37.18 0.95 31.23
CA LYS A 188 37.77 -0.06 32.11
C LYS A 188 39.23 -0.37 31.70
N LYS A 189 39.49 -0.48 30.41
CA LYS A 189 40.82 -0.71 29.86
C LYS A 189 41.78 0.47 30.15
N GLU A 190 41.32 1.70 29.96
CA GLU A 190 42.10 2.90 30.26
C GLU A 190 42.46 2.99 31.76
N LYS A 191 41.49 2.73 32.63
CA LYS A 191 41.78 2.70 34.08
C LYS A 191 42.76 1.61 34.48
N GLN A 192 42.78 0.46 33.84
CA GLN A 192 43.74 -0.61 34.08
C GLN A 192 45.14 -0.19 33.66
N LEU A 193 45.27 0.51 32.52
CA LEU A 193 46.56 1.00 32.01
C LEU A 193 47.12 2.16 32.86
N ALA A 194 46.26 2.99 33.43
CA ALA A 194 46.67 4.10 34.28
C ALA A 194 47.12 3.69 35.71
N ASN A 195 46.86 2.44 36.11
CA ASN A 195 47.24 1.89 37.41
C ASN A 195 48.51 1.03 37.37
N ILE A 196 49.21 0.98 36.22
CA ILE A 196 50.51 0.37 36.02
C ILE A 196 51.59 1.45 35.98
#